data_9bed3648000d15f9a1b390f943108040
#
_entry.id   9bed3648000d15f9a1b390f943108040
#
_cell.length_a   1.000
_cell.length_b   1.000
_cell.length_c   1.000
_cell.angle_alpha   90.00
_cell.angle_beta   90.00
_cell.angle_gamma   90.00
#
_symmetry.space_group_name_H-M   'P 1'
#
loop_
_entity.id
_entity.type
_entity.pdbx_description
1 polymer ?
#
loop_
_entity_poly.entity_id
_entity_poly.type
_entity_poly.pdbx_seq_one_letter_code
_entity_poly.pdbx_strand_id
1 'polypeptide(L)'
;LFPEGAISRNGHLGEFRRGFELACKNVNDDVVIVPFYLRGLWGSQFSRSSNKLKTLRRSGYYREIIVAFGQAQPKTSNATTIKQRVFDLSVQSWQKHVENLPTLTDAWISSVRKAERRKLSLADGISAPLTADKALAAAWCISRRIRRLSPEQNIGLLLPTSTGGVLCNMATLLAGKTIVNLNYTANAAALTAAIEQAEIRTIYTSRRFIERLEKKNGDVITVLQGKHIIYLEDLRSEIHFNESFWRWLAIRVLPTRILKRVCNHTHDSQQTAAILFSSGSEGLPKGVMLSHQNIMANLKQISDVVNTQEQDVL
;
A
#
# COMPACT_ATOMS: atom_id res chain seq x y z
N LEU A 1 9.01 -24.09 -25.38
CA LEU A 1 9.29 -25.15 -24.40
C LEU A 1 9.15 -24.60 -22.98
N PHE A 2 8.67 -25.43 -22.06
CA PHE A 2 8.63 -25.16 -20.62
C PHE A 2 9.61 -26.09 -19.92
N PRO A 3 10.83 -25.65 -19.65
CA PRO A 3 11.91 -26.52 -19.17
C PRO A 3 11.70 -27.04 -17.75
N GLU A 4 10.78 -26.47 -16.98
CA GLU A 4 10.37 -27.04 -15.70
C GLU A 4 9.68 -28.41 -15.83
N GLY A 5 9.11 -28.72 -16.98
CA GLY A 5 8.41 -29.97 -17.27
C GLY A 5 7.14 -30.22 -16.45
N ALA A 6 6.70 -29.24 -15.68
CA ALA A 6 5.49 -29.29 -14.85
C ALA A 6 4.96 -27.89 -14.54
N ILE A 7 3.69 -27.80 -14.18
CA ILE A 7 3.09 -26.57 -13.65
C ILE A 7 3.59 -26.38 -12.21
N SER A 8 4.07 -25.17 -11.90
CA SER A 8 4.54 -24.81 -10.54
C SER A 8 3.50 -25.17 -9.47
N ARG A 9 3.97 -25.68 -8.33
CA ARG A 9 3.13 -26.04 -7.17
C ARG A 9 2.96 -24.90 -6.16
N ASN A 10 3.85 -23.92 -6.19
CA ASN A 10 3.91 -22.80 -5.22
C ASN A 10 3.93 -21.42 -5.89
N GLY A 11 3.86 -21.36 -7.22
CA GLY A 11 3.92 -20.10 -7.97
C GLY A 11 5.32 -19.57 -8.23
N HIS A 12 6.35 -20.25 -7.75
CA HIS A 12 7.76 -19.89 -7.99
C HIS A 12 8.33 -20.65 -9.19
N LEU A 13 9.41 -20.11 -9.74
CA LEU A 13 10.18 -20.74 -10.80
C LEU A 13 10.88 -22.01 -10.27
N GLY A 14 10.56 -23.13 -10.89
CA GLY A 14 11.14 -24.45 -10.53
C GLY A 14 12.52 -24.69 -11.13
N GLU A 15 13.03 -25.91 -10.93
CA GLU A 15 14.26 -26.35 -11.59
C GLU A 15 14.05 -26.59 -13.08
N PHE A 16 15.00 -26.14 -13.91
CA PHE A 16 14.99 -26.38 -15.35
C PHE A 16 15.65 -27.73 -15.68
N ARG A 17 14.93 -28.57 -16.39
CA ARG A 17 15.42 -29.85 -16.86
C ARG A 17 16.24 -29.68 -18.14
N ARG A 18 17.26 -30.51 -18.30
CA ARG A 18 18.19 -30.47 -19.47
C ARG A 18 17.57 -30.91 -20.79
N GLY A 19 16.26 -31.26 -20.82
CA GLY A 19 15.61 -31.74 -22.04
C GLY A 19 15.68 -30.77 -23.22
N PHE A 20 15.63 -29.46 -22.96
CA PHE A 20 15.78 -28.48 -24.03
C PHE A 20 17.22 -28.40 -24.59
N GLU A 21 18.25 -28.65 -23.76
CA GLU A 21 19.64 -28.70 -24.21
C GLU A 21 19.83 -29.81 -25.24
N LEU A 22 19.19 -30.96 -25.04
CA LEU A 22 19.20 -32.07 -25.99
C LEU A 22 18.46 -31.68 -27.27
N ALA A 23 17.33 -31.02 -27.18
CA ALA A 23 16.58 -30.54 -28.32
C ALA A 23 17.39 -29.53 -29.18
N CYS A 24 18.20 -28.68 -28.51
CA CYS A 24 19.03 -27.67 -29.17
C CYS A 24 20.31 -28.25 -29.81
N LYS A 25 20.77 -29.46 -29.42
CA LYS A 25 22.00 -30.07 -29.99
C LYS A 25 21.87 -30.42 -31.47
N ASN A 26 20.68 -30.79 -31.91
CA ASN A 26 20.44 -31.34 -33.27
C ASN A 26 19.76 -30.30 -34.20
N VAL A 27 19.83 -29.02 -33.88
CA VAL A 27 19.29 -27.94 -34.70
C VAL A 27 20.41 -27.15 -35.39
N ASN A 28 20.08 -26.40 -36.41
CA ASN A 28 21.00 -25.55 -37.20
C ASN A 28 21.73 -24.55 -36.29
N ASP A 29 22.88 -24.04 -36.74
CA ASP A 29 23.73 -23.16 -35.94
C ASP A 29 23.16 -21.75 -35.77
N ASP A 30 22.26 -21.32 -36.61
CA ASP A 30 21.55 -20.06 -36.59
C ASP A 30 20.38 -20.02 -35.58
N VAL A 31 20.06 -21.14 -34.93
CA VAL A 31 19.01 -21.20 -33.90
C VAL A 31 19.47 -20.57 -32.57
N VAL A 32 18.62 -19.75 -31.98
CA VAL A 32 18.85 -19.11 -30.70
C VAL A 32 17.77 -19.50 -29.69
N ILE A 33 18.11 -19.43 -28.39
CA ILE A 33 17.18 -19.62 -27.30
C ILE A 33 16.68 -18.24 -26.84
N VAL A 34 15.38 -17.97 -26.93
CA VAL A 34 14.77 -16.75 -26.40
C VAL A 34 14.10 -17.08 -25.06
N PRO A 35 14.68 -16.64 -23.92
CA PRO A 35 14.05 -16.81 -22.63
C PRO A 35 12.76 -16.00 -22.56
N PHE A 36 11.71 -16.54 -21.94
CA PHE A 36 10.49 -15.78 -21.67
C PHE A 36 9.92 -16.11 -20.28
N TYR A 37 9.19 -15.16 -19.72
CA TYR A 37 8.53 -15.30 -18.42
C TYR A 37 7.06 -14.87 -18.52
N LEU A 38 6.18 -15.64 -17.87
CA LEU A 38 4.74 -15.37 -17.80
C LEU A 38 4.36 -14.98 -16.37
N ARG A 39 3.98 -13.72 -16.19
CA ARG A 39 3.47 -13.21 -14.91
C ARG A 39 1.96 -13.18 -14.92
N GLY A 40 1.33 -13.43 -13.76
CA GLY A 40 -0.12 -13.28 -13.55
C GLY A 40 -0.91 -14.58 -13.65
N LEU A 41 -0.27 -15.72 -13.97
CA LEU A 41 -0.94 -17.02 -14.09
C LEU A 41 -1.22 -17.72 -12.76
N TRP A 42 -0.46 -17.43 -11.69
CA TRP A 42 -0.68 -18.02 -10.37
C TRP A 42 -2.04 -17.58 -9.81
N GLY A 43 -2.83 -18.52 -9.29
CA GLY A 43 -4.21 -18.28 -8.88
C GLY A 43 -5.22 -18.30 -10.04
N SER A 44 -4.81 -18.63 -11.28
CA SER A 44 -5.74 -18.93 -12.38
C SER A 44 -6.41 -20.31 -12.17
N GLN A 45 -7.47 -20.58 -12.93
CA GLN A 45 -8.13 -21.90 -12.90
C GLN A 45 -7.18 -23.04 -13.28
N PHE A 46 -6.20 -22.76 -14.15
CA PHE A 46 -5.22 -23.73 -14.63
C PHE A 46 -4.01 -23.89 -13.69
N SER A 47 -3.84 -23.02 -12.69
CA SER A 47 -2.74 -23.12 -11.73
C SER A 47 -3.01 -24.22 -10.70
N ARG A 48 -1.96 -24.69 -10.02
CA ARG A 48 -2.05 -25.61 -8.89
C ARG A 48 -2.25 -24.91 -7.54
N SER A 49 -2.65 -23.65 -7.56
CA SER A 49 -3.01 -22.91 -6.35
C SER A 49 -4.25 -23.47 -5.67
N SER A 50 -4.49 -23.12 -4.40
CA SER A 50 -5.69 -23.53 -3.67
C SER A 50 -6.97 -23.03 -4.37
N ASN A 51 -8.06 -23.77 -4.23
CA ASN A 51 -9.36 -23.35 -4.76
C ASN A 51 -9.80 -22.00 -4.17
N LYS A 52 -9.45 -21.74 -2.92
CA LYS A 52 -9.70 -20.48 -2.24
C LYS A 52 -8.98 -19.32 -2.95
N LEU A 53 -7.69 -19.46 -3.27
CA LEU A 53 -6.93 -18.44 -4.00
C LEU A 53 -7.50 -18.22 -5.41
N LYS A 54 -7.93 -19.28 -6.09
CA LYS A 54 -8.59 -19.20 -7.40
C LYS A 54 -9.86 -18.38 -7.35
N THR A 55 -10.68 -18.58 -6.30
CA THR A 55 -11.93 -17.84 -6.10
C THR A 55 -11.67 -16.38 -5.78
N LEU A 56 -10.75 -16.08 -4.87
CA LEU A 56 -10.37 -14.71 -4.51
C LEU A 56 -9.77 -13.91 -5.67
N ARG A 57 -9.03 -14.58 -6.56
CA ARG A 57 -8.43 -13.97 -7.74
C ARG A 57 -9.31 -14.01 -8.99
N ARG A 58 -10.53 -14.48 -8.87
CA ARG A 58 -11.53 -14.48 -9.94
C ARG A 58 -12.13 -13.08 -10.10
N SER A 59 -11.37 -12.14 -10.64
CA SER A 59 -11.84 -10.78 -10.93
C SER A 59 -12.34 -10.68 -12.38
N GLY A 60 -13.62 -11.04 -12.59
CA GLY A 60 -14.24 -10.93 -13.92
C GLY A 60 -13.68 -11.92 -14.96
N TYR A 61 -13.90 -11.59 -16.24
CA TYR A 61 -13.45 -12.41 -17.39
C TYR A 61 -12.01 -12.13 -17.83
N TYR A 62 -11.41 -11.03 -17.35
CA TYR A 62 -10.10 -10.58 -17.80
C TYR A 62 -9.08 -10.64 -16.66
N ARG A 63 -7.92 -11.16 -16.98
CA ARG A 63 -6.76 -11.20 -16.09
C ARG A 63 -5.58 -10.53 -16.80
N GLU A 64 -4.89 -9.67 -16.09
CA GLU A 64 -3.64 -9.09 -16.59
C GLU A 64 -2.56 -10.18 -16.60
N ILE A 65 -1.99 -10.42 -17.78
CA ILE A 65 -0.87 -11.32 -17.98
C ILE A 65 0.24 -10.52 -18.64
N ILE A 66 1.42 -10.53 -18.04
CA ILE A 66 2.62 -9.94 -18.61
C ILE A 66 3.47 -11.06 -19.20
N VAL A 67 3.79 -10.94 -20.48
CA VAL A 67 4.72 -11.82 -21.18
C VAL A 67 6.00 -11.03 -21.39
N ALA A 68 7.08 -11.42 -20.70
CA ALA A 68 8.39 -10.79 -20.82
C ALA A 68 9.30 -11.69 -21.67
N PHE A 69 9.90 -11.13 -22.71
CA PHE A 69 10.91 -11.80 -23.56
C PHE A 69 12.28 -11.22 -23.25
N GLY A 70 13.27 -12.10 -23.09
CA GLY A 70 14.67 -11.71 -22.88
C GLY A 70 15.48 -11.69 -24.18
N GLN A 71 16.72 -11.29 -24.03
CA GLN A 71 17.68 -11.33 -25.14
C GLN A 71 17.95 -12.77 -25.58
N ALA A 72 18.11 -12.94 -26.88
CA ALA A 72 18.50 -14.23 -27.47
C ALA A 72 19.81 -14.76 -26.85
N GLN A 73 19.82 -16.03 -26.53
CA GLN A 73 20.97 -16.74 -25.95
C GLN A 73 21.47 -17.78 -26.98
N PRO A 74 22.76 -18.09 -26.97
CA PRO A 74 23.32 -19.15 -27.81
C PRO A 74 22.63 -20.50 -27.55
N LYS A 75 22.46 -21.31 -28.59
CA LYS A 75 21.87 -22.66 -28.48
C LYS A 75 22.64 -23.59 -27.50
N THR A 76 23.91 -23.27 -27.24
CA THR A 76 24.76 -24.01 -26.29
C THR A 76 24.55 -23.66 -24.83
N SER A 77 23.66 -22.68 -24.51
CA SER A 77 23.38 -22.26 -23.17
C SER A 77 22.75 -23.40 -22.35
N ASN A 78 23.26 -23.60 -21.13
CA ASN A 78 22.78 -24.64 -20.21
C ASN A 78 21.53 -24.21 -19.42
N ALA A 79 20.91 -25.18 -18.75
CA ALA A 79 19.68 -24.99 -17.96
C ALA A 79 19.83 -23.94 -16.85
N THR A 80 20.98 -23.90 -16.19
CA THR A 80 21.26 -22.94 -15.12
C THR A 80 21.31 -21.51 -15.65
N THR A 81 22.01 -21.29 -16.76
CA THR A 81 22.08 -19.96 -17.41
C THR A 81 20.70 -19.48 -17.87
N ILE A 82 19.94 -20.34 -18.54
CA ILE A 82 18.60 -19.97 -19.02
C ILE A 82 17.64 -19.71 -17.84
N LYS A 83 17.70 -20.52 -16.78
CA LYS A 83 16.94 -20.29 -15.56
C LYS A 83 17.24 -18.92 -14.93
N GLN A 84 18.52 -18.53 -14.86
CA GLN A 84 18.91 -17.21 -14.36
C GLN A 84 18.33 -16.09 -15.21
N ARG A 85 18.40 -16.20 -16.55
CA ARG A 85 17.80 -15.21 -17.47
C ARG A 85 16.28 -15.11 -17.30
N VAL A 86 15.58 -16.22 -17.11
CA VAL A 86 14.14 -16.22 -16.86
C VAL A 86 13.83 -15.62 -15.48
N PHE A 87 14.68 -15.86 -14.47
CA PHE A 87 14.54 -15.20 -13.16
C PHE A 87 14.71 -13.69 -13.25
N ASP A 88 15.72 -13.20 -13.98
CA ASP A 88 15.91 -11.76 -14.21
C ASP A 88 14.68 -11.13 -14.90
N LEU A 89 14.09 -11.82 -15.87
CA LEU A 89 12.82 -11.41 -16.50
C LEU A 89 11.64 -11.38 -15.51
N SER A 90 11.63 -12.29 -14.55
CA SER A 90 10.60 -12.28 -13.50
C SER A 90 10.66 -11.01 -12.65
N VAL A 91 11.87 -10.54 -12.34
CA VAL A 91 12.10 -9.28 -11.61
C VAL A 91 11.69 -8.08 -12.48
N GLN A 92 12.14 -8.03 -13.74
CA GLN A 92 11.78 -6.95 -14.67
C GLN A 92 10.26 -6.86 -14.89
N SER A 93 9.59 -8.01 -15.05
CA SER A 93 8.13 -8.05 -15.19
C SER A 93 7.40 -7.58 -13.94
N TRP A 94 7.99 -7.79 -12.74
CA TRP A 94 7.47 -7.23 -11.49
C TRP A 94 7.62 -5.72 -11.46
N GLN A 95 8.79 -5.20 -11.78
CA GLN A 95 9.04 -3.75 -11.83
C GLN A 95 8.03 -3.08 -12.78
N LYS A 96 7.83 -3.66 -13.98
CA LYS A 96 6.86 -3.14 -14.95
C LYS A 96 5.41 -3.20 -14.44
N HIS A 97 5.04 -4.24 -13.72
CA HIS A 97 3.73 -4.34 -13.09
C HIS A 97 3.55 -3.25 -12.02
N VAL A 98 4.57 -3.03 -11.20
CA VAL A 98 4.55 -2.04 -10.12
C VAL A 98 4.41 -0.61 -10.65
N GLU A 99 5.02 -0.28 -11.79
CA GLU A 99 4.87 1.04 -12.44
C GLU A 99 3.41 1.42 -12.72
N ASN A 100 2.56 0.42 -12.97
CA ASN A 100 1.15 0.61 -13.30
C ASN A 100 0.21 0.52 -12.07
N LEU A 101 0.75 0.36 -10.87
CA LEU A 101 -0.08 0.30 -9.67
C LEU A 101 -0.68 1.68 -9.35
N PRO A 102 -1.96 1.72 -8.93
CA PRO A 102 -2.61 2.97 -8.53
C PRO A 102 -1.99 3.51 -7.24
N THR A 103 -2.26 4.78 -6.94
CA THR A 103 -1.97 5.32 -5.60
C THR A 103 -2.76 4.58 -4.52
N LEU A 104 -2.29 4.62 -3.27
CA LEU A 104 -3.01 4.05 -2.11
C LEU A 104 -4.45 4.55 -2.01
N THR A 105 -4.63 5.84 -2.21
CA THR A 105 -5.94 6.50 -2.13
C THR A 105 -6.86 6.04 -3.26
N ASP A 106 -6.37 5.93 -4.48
CA ASP A 106 -7.13 5.43 -5.62
C ASP A 106 -7.52 3.96 -5.48
N ALA A 107 -6.61 3.14 -4.94
CA ALA A 107 -6.87 1.75 -4.61
C ALA A 107 -7.95 1.64 -3.53
N TRP A 108 -7.87 2.45 -2.46
CA TRP A 108 -8.85 2.47 -1.39
C TRP A 108 -10.23 2.87 -1.88
N ILE A 109 -10.36 3.99 -2.61
CA ILE A 109 -11.63 4.44 -3.19
C ILE A 109 -12.25 3.35 -4.08
N SER A 110 -11.43 2.70 -4.91
CA SER A 110 -11.88 1.61 -5.78
C SER A 110 -12.35 0.40 -4.97
N SER A 111 -11.67 0.07 -3.88
CA SER A 111 -12.04 -1.02 -2.97
C SER A 111 -13.37 -0.74 -2.28
N VAL A 112 -13.57 0.47 -1.73
CA VAL A 112 -14.84 0.88 -1.10
C VAL A 112 -16.02 0.76 -2.07
N ARG A 113 -15.79 1.00 -3.37
CA ARG A 113 -16.84 0.88 -4.40
C ARG A 113 -17.16 -0.57 -4.80
N LYS A 114 -16.19 -1.49 -4.66
CA LYS A 114 -16.33 -2.91 -4.97
C LYS A 114 -16.86 -3.72 -3.78
N ALA A 115 -16.52 -3.32 -2.56
CA ALA A 115 -16.92 -4.02 -1.34
C ALA A 115 -18.44 -4.01 -1.15
N GLU A 116 -18.96 -5.02 -0.48
CA GLU A 116 -20.33 -4.97 0.03
C GLU A 116 -20.45 -3.75 0.97
N ARG A 117 -21.23 -2.77 0.56
CA ARG A 117 -21.28 -1.41 1.14
C ARG A 117 -21.62 -1.37 2.63
N ARG A 118 -22.21 -2.44 3.16
CA ARG A 118 -22.61 -2.55 4.58
C ARG A 118 -21.58 -3.27 5.45
N LYS A 119 -20.48 -3.74 4.87
CA LYS A 119 -19.48 -4.49 5.61
C LYS A 119 -18.70 -3.57 6.53
N LEU A 120 -18.45 -4.02 7.74
CA LEU A 120 -17.54 -3.42 8.69
C LEU A 120 -16.16 -3.28 8.05
N SER A 121 -15.59 -2.10 8.13
CA SER A 121 -14.26 -1.81 7.59
C SER A 121 -13.26 -1.40 8.67
N LEU A 122 -13.75 -0.64 9.66
CA LEU A 122 -12.92 -0.18 10.77
C LEU A 122 -13.68 -0.44 12.07
N ALA A 123 -13.03 -1.11 13.02
CA ALA A 123 -13.51 -1.32 14.37
C ALA A 123 -12.33 -1.22 15.36
N ASP A 124 -12.54 -0.50 16.45
CA ASP A 124 -11.67 -0.50 17.61
C ASP A 124 -12.52 -0.70 18.86
N GLY A 125 -11.90 -0.96 20.01
CA GLY A 125 -12.63 -1.13 21.27
C GLY A 125 -13.19 0.18 21.87
N ILE A 126 -13.06 1.32 21.18
CA ILE A 126 -13.35 2.66 21.72
C ILE A 126 -14.45 3.36 20.93
N SER A 127 -14.45 3.22 19.61
CA SER A 127 -15.35 3.94 18.70
C SER A 127 -16.43 3.03 18.14
N ALA A 128 -17.56 3.63 17.71
CA ALA A 128 -18.55 2.88 16.96
C ALA A 128 -17.94 2.36 15.64
N PRO A 129 -18.18 1.09 15.28
CA PRO A 129 -17.67 0.50 14.05
C PRO A 129 -18.14 1.26 12.81
N LEU A 130 -17.26 1.41 11.82
CA LEU A 130 -17.53 2.11 10.57
C LEU A 130 -17.57 1.15 9.38
N THR A 131 -18.56 1.34 8.52
CA THR A 131 -18.58 0.73 7.19
C THR A 131 -17.60 1.44 6.25
N ALA A 132 -17.19 0.78 5.19
CA ALA A 132 -16.18 1.30 4.26
C ALA A 132 -16.57 2.66 3.65
N ASP A 133 -17.84 2.85 3.29
CA ASP A 133 -18.35 4.10 2.74
C ASP A 133 -18.38 5.23 3.79
N LYS A 134 -18.72 4.93 5.05
CA LYS A 134 -18.69 5.91 6.14
C LYS A 134 -17.26 6.31 6.51
N ALA A 135 -16.33 5.33 6.51
CA ALA A 135 -14.91 5.58 6.74
C ALA A 135 -14.32 6.52 5.66
N LEU A 136 -14.64 6.28 4.37
CA LEU A 136 -14.20 7.15 3.29
C LEU A 136 -14.84 8.54 3.40
N ALA A 137 -16.12 8.67 3.75
CA ALA A 137 -16.78 9.95 3.94
C ALA A 137 -16.14 10.76 5.09
N ALA A 138 -15.86 10.12 6.22
CA ALA A 138 -15.19 10.74 7.35
C ALA A 138 -13.78 11.21 7.00
N ALA A 139 -12.97 10.35 6.37
CA ALA A 139 -11.63 10.73 5.91
C ALA A 139 -11.66 11.86 4.89
N TRP A 140 -12.64 11.89 4.00
CA TRP A 140 -12.82 13.00 3.05
C TRP A 140 -13.18 14.31 3.75
N CYS A 141 -14.02 14.29 4.79
CA CYS A 141 -14.29 15.47 5.61
C CYS A 141 -13.01 15.99 6.28
N ILE A 142 -12.23 15.10 6.88
CA ILE A 142 -10.97 15.43 7.56
C ILE A 142 -9.94 15.97 6.55
N SER A 143 -9.81 15.36 5.37
CA SER A 143 -8.83 15.75 4.36
C SER A 143 -8.97 17.22 3.91
N ARG A 144 -10.21 17.71 3.80
CA ARG A 144 -10.46 19.12 3.48
C ARG A 144 -9.97 20.08 4.57
N ARG A 145 -10.08 19.66 5.83
CA ARG A 145 -9.59 20.45 6.96
C ARG A 145 -8.07 20.43 7.01
N ILE A 146 -7.44 19.28 6.79
CA ILE A 146 -5.98 19.15 6.67
C ILE A 146 -5.47 20.10 5.59
N ARG A 147 -6.08 20.16 4.42
CA ARG A 147 -5.69 21.08 3.35
C ARG A 147 -5.83 22.54 3.70
N ARG A 148 -6.84 22.89 4.48
CA ARG A 148 -7.09 24.28 4.92
C ARG A 148 -6.15 24.71 6.03
N LEU A 149 -5.89 23.82 7.00
CA LEU A 149 -5.21 24.15 8.24
C LEU A 149 -3.69 23.91 8.18
N SER A 150 -3.22 23.08 7.27
CA SER A 150 -1.82 22.69 7.18
C SER A 150 -1.32 22.91 5.75
N PRO A 151 -0.63 24.01 5.47
CA PRO A 151 -0.08 24.30 4.14
C PRO A 151 1.13 23.41 3.78
N GLU A 152 1.89 22.94 4.77
CA GLU A 152 3.07 22.10 4.62
C GLU A 152 2.76 20.73 4.02
N GLN A 153 3.79 20.08 3.44
CA GLN A 153 3.66 18.77 2.81
C GLN A 153 3.64 17.63 3.84
N ASN A 154 4.49 17.68 4.85
CA ASN A 154 4.66 16.62 5.84
C ASN A 154 3.79 16.88 7.06
N ILE A 155 2.91 15.95 7.37
CA ILE A 155 1.94 16.06 8.48
C ILE A 155 2.31 15.07 9.58
N GLY A 156 2.56 15.60 10.79
CA GLY A 156 2.82 14.79 11.97
C GLY A 156 1.52 14.18 12.51
N LEU A 157 1.52 12.88 12.74
CA LEU A 157 0.42 12.17 13.38
C LEU A 157 0.91 11.54 14.67
N LEU A 158 0.45 12.05 15.80
CA LEU A 158 0.72 11.50 17.13
C LEU A 158 -0.55 10.87 17.67
N LEU A 159 -0.85 9.67 17.19
CA LEU A 159 -2.11 8.97 17.44
C LEU A 159 -1.86 7.49 17.77
N PRO A 160 -2.70 6.88 18.61
CA PRO A 160 -2.63 5.45 18.83
C PRO A 160 -3.18 4.68 17.64
N THR A 161 -2.96 3.36 17.62
CA THR A 161 -3.63 2.45 16.70
C THR A 161 -5.13 2.42 17.03
N SER A 162 -5.92 3.13 16.25
CA SER A 162 -7.36 3.34 16.48
C SER A 162 -8.05 3.74 15.17
N THR A 163 -9.37 3.68 15.15
CA THR A 163 -10.19 4.17 14.03
C THR A 163 -9.85 5.63 13.68
N GLY A 164 -9.68 6.50 14.68
CA GLY A 164 -9.27 7.90 14.48
C GLY A 164 -7.90 8.01 13.81
N GLY A 165 -6.92 7.19 14.24
CA GLY A 165 -5.60 7.13 13.65
C GLY A 165 -5.63 6.70 12.18
N VAL A 166 -6.38 5.65 11.85
CA VAL A 166 -6.57 5.20 10.46
C VAL A 166 -7.23 6.28 9.60
N LEU A 167 -8.31 6.89 10.08
CA LEU A 167 -9.01 7.95 9.35
C LEU A 167 -8.10 9.16 9.09
N CYS A 168 -7.28 9.57 10.07
CA CYS A 168 -6.36 10.68 9.92
C CYS A 168 -5.23 10.35 8.91
N ASN A 169 -4.66 9.14 8.96
CA ASN A 169 -3.70 8.67 7.96
C ASN A 169 -4.29 8.74 6.55
N MET A 170 -5.46 8.15 6.34
CA MET A 170 -6.10 8.13 5.02
C MET A 170 -6.55 9.53 4.56
N ALA A 171 -6.98 10.39 5.49
CA ALA A 171 -7.33 11.77 5.20
C ALA A 171 -6.10 12.59 4.76
N THR A 172 -4.96 12.37 5.38
CA THR A 172 -3.68 13.01 5.01
C THR A 172 -3.30 12.64 3.57
N LEU A 173 -3.41 11.35 3.21
CA LEU A 173 -3.17 10.90 1.84
C LEU A 173 -4.18 11.48 0.84
N LEU A 174 -5.47 11.49 1.17
CA LEU A 174 -6.50 12.11 0.32
C LEU A 174 -6.25 13.61 0.11
N ALA A 175 -5.66 14.28 1.10
CA ALA A 175 -5.25 15.68 1.00
C ALA A 175 -4.04 15.91 0.10
N GLY A 176 -3.40 14.87 -0.42
CA GLY A 176 -2.18 14.94 -1.23
C GLY A 176 -0.92 15.20 -0.41
N LYS A 177 -0.92 14.85 0.87
CA LYS A 177 0.15 15.12 1.82
C LYS A 177 0.83 13.85 2.31
N THR A 178 2.02 14.01 2.89
CA THR A 178 2.86 12.93 3.40
C THR A 178 2.57 12.67 4.87
N ILE A 179 2.35 11.42 5.22
CA ILE A 179 2.14 10.97 6.59
C ILE A 179 3.50 10.86 7.31
N VAL A 180 3.59 11.40 8.52
CA VAL A 180 4.70 11.12 9.43
C VAL A 180 4.11 10.63 10.75
N ASN A 181 4.01 9.30 10.90
CA ASN A 181 3.56 8.71 12.16
C ASN A 181 4.66 8.83 13.21
N LEU A 182 4.41 9.66 14.21
CA LEU A 182 5.33 9.93 15.32
C LEU A 182 5.29 8.79 16.33
N ASN A 183 6.46 8.19 16.60
CA ASN A 183 6.55 7.09 17.55
C ASN A 183 6.50 7.61 19.00
N TYR A 184 5.35 7.53 19.59
CA TYR A 184 5.11 7.96 21.01
C TYR A 184 5.79 7.06 22.05
N THR A 185 6.39 5.94 21.66
CA THR A 185 7.17 5.07 22.56
C THR A 185 8.67 5.41 22.54
N ALA A 186 9.10 6.26 21.61
CA ALA A 186 10.47 6.73 21.53
C ALA A 186 10.74 7.76 22.66
N ASN A 187 12.01 7.99 22.97
CA ASN A 187 12.41 9.05 23.88
C ASN A 187 12.22 10.46 23.23
N ALA A 188 12.21 11.50 24.04
CA ALA A 188 11.99 12.87 23.61
C ALA A 188 13.01 13.32 22.55
N ALA A 189 14.29 12.95 22.69
CA ALA A 189 15.34 13.32 21.76
C ALA A 189 15.13 12.72 20.35
N ALA A 190 14.76 11.43 20.28
CA ALA A 190 14.45 10.78 19.00
C ALA A 190 13.17 11.36 18.36
N LEU A 191 12.17 11.70 19.15
CA LEU A 191 10.95 12.33 18.65
C LEU A 191 11.22 13.74 18.12
N THR A 192 12.02 14.54 18.83
CA THR A 192 12.45 15.87 18.38
C THR A 192 13.23 15.77 17.05
N ALA A 193 14.20 14.86 16.97
CA ALA A 193 14.96 14.66 15.74
C ALA A 193 14.07 14.24 14.57
N ALA A 194 13.06 13.39 14.78
CA ALA A 194 12.12 12.99 13.74
C ALA A 194 11.25 14.17 13.25
N ILE A 195 10.80 15.02 14.18
CA ILE A 195 10.01 16.23 13.88
C ILE A 195 10.83 17.24 13.07
N GLU A 196 12.09 17.44 13.45
CA GLU A 196 13.00 18.37 12.76
C GLU A 196 13.39 17.84 11.37
N GLN A 197 13.82 16.58 11.28
CA GLN A 197 14.22 15.98 9.99
C GLN A 197 13.07 15.94 8.98
N ALA A 198 11.84 15.71 9.43
CA ALA A 198 10.67 15.70 8.57
C ALA A 198 10.04 17.10 8.40
N GLU A 199 10.64 18.17 8.95
CA GLU A 199 10.16 19.56 8.89
C GLU A 199 8.68 19.71 9.31
N ILE A 200 8.26 18.97 10.34
CA ILE A 200 6.88 18.97 10.80
C ILE A 200 6.54 20.27 11.52
N ARG A 201 5.49 20.93 11.06
CA ARG A 201 4.94 22.15 11.67
C ARG A 201 3.62 21.88 12.38
N THR A 202 2.75 21.06 11.76
CA THR A 202 1.44 20.69 12.31
C THR A 202 1.43 19.24 12.73
N ILE A 203 0.89 18.98 13.92
CA ILE A 203 0.72 17.64 14.50
C ILE A 203 -0.75 17.41 14.82
N TYR A 204 -1.32 16.36 14.26
CA TYR A 204 -2.67 15.91 14.59
C TYR A 204 -2.61 14.87 15.70
N THR A 205 -3.43 15.07 16.73
CA THR A 205 -3.47 14.20 17.90
C THR A 205 -4.88 14.16 18.51
N SER A 206 -5.04 13.51 19.65
CA SER A 206 -6.28 13.44 20.45
C SER A 206 -6.01 13.89 21.86
N ARG A 207 -6.93 14.68 22.48
CA ARG A 207 -6.80 15.13 23.86
C ARG A 207 -6.64 13.95 24.83
N ARG A 208 -7.50 12.93 24.69
CA ARG A 208 -7.43 11.71 25.53
C ARG A 208 -6.10 10.99 25.38
N PHE A 209 -5.47 11.05 24.19
CA PHE A 209 -4.19 10.42 23.96
C PHE A 209 -3.05 11.21 24.60
N ILE A 210 -3.06 12.51 24.49
CA ILE A 210 -2.09 13.40 25.16
C ILE A 210 -2.15 13.21 26.68
N GLU A 211 -3.32 13.24 27.30
CA GLU A 211 -3.50 13.01 28.75
C GLU A 211 -2.93 11.65 29.20
N ARG A 212 -3.04 10.62 28.37
CA ARG A 212 -2.42 9.30 28.66
C ARG A 212 -0.90 9.33 28.54
N LEU A 213 -0.37 10.05 27.56
CA LEU A 213 1.07 10.21 27.38
C LEU A 213 1.68 11.01 28.54
N GLU A 214 1.02 12.09 28.97
CA GLU A 214 1.43 12.89 30.13
C GLU A 214 1.61 12.05 31.40
N LYS A 215 0.63 11.19 31.67
CA LYS A 215 0.67 10.30 32.84
C LYS A 215 1.76 9.23 32.76
N LYS A 216 2.18 8.84 31.54
CA LYS A 216 3.13 7.76 31.32
C LYS A 216 4.54 8.26 31.07
N ASN A 217 4.69 9.36 30.35
CA ASN A 217 5.98 9.90 29.90
C ASN A 217 5.81 11.40 29.56
N GLY A 218 5.88 12.25 30.59
CA GLY A 218 5.67 13.71 30.44
C GLY A 218 6.65 14.40 29.47
N ASP A 219 7.84 13.82 29.27
CA ASP A 219 8.86 14.40 28.39
C ASP A 219 8.44 14.48 26.92
N VAL A 220 7.52 13.59 26.48
CA VAL A 220 7.02 13.60 25.10
C VAL A 220 6.25 14.89 24.79
N ILE A 221 5.64 15.53 25.80
CA ILE A 221 4.82 16.72 25.61
C ILE A 221 5.66 17.98 25.45
N THR A 222 6.82 18.02 26.09
CA THR A 222 7.76 19.14 25.92
C THR A 222 8.21 19.28 24.47
N VAL A 223 8.30 18.16 23.73
CA VAL A 223 8.67 18.12 22.30
C VAL A 223 7.60 18.76 21.41
N LEU A 224 6.35 18.83 21.85
CA LEU A 224 5.24 19.42 21.09
C LEU A 224 5.19 20.95 21.22
N GLN A 225 5.96 21.53 22.13
CA GLN A 225 5.99 22.98 22.32
C GLN A 225 6.47 23.70 21.03
N GLY A 226 5.77 24.77 20.69
CA GLY A 226 6.06 25.54 19.47
C GLY A 226 5.54 24.91 18.17
N LYS A 227 4.87 23.77 18.20
CA LYS A 227 4.19 23.17 17.04
C LYS A 227 2.71 23.51 17.03
N HIS A 228 2.12 23.54 15.83
CA HIS A 228 0.68 23.73 15.68
C HIS A 228 -0.04 22.40 15.96
N ILE A 229 -0.66 22.29 17.12
CA ILE A 229 -1.36 21.07 17.54
C ILE A 229 -2.84 21.16 17.17
N ILE A 230 -3.33 20.17 16.44
CA ILE A 230 -4.74 20.05 16.04
C ILE A 230 -5.32 18.79 16.65
N TYR A 231 -6.38 18.96 17.43
CA TYR A 231 -7.07 17.85 18.07
C TYR A 231 -8.17 17.28 17.17
N LEU A 232 -8.24 15.95 17.04
CA LEU A 232 -9.27 15.28 16.26
C LEU A 232 -10.69 15.55 16.79
N GLU A 233 -10.82 15.79 18.09
CA GLU A 233 -12.08 16.16 18.74
C GLU A 233 -12.60 17.48 18.17
N ASP A 234 -11.74 18.47 17.97
CA ASP A 234 -12.10 19.77 17.41
C ASP A 234 -12.50 19.64 15.94
N LEU A 235 -11.70 18.89 15.15
CA LEU A 235 -12.07 18.61 13.77
C LEU A 235 -13.43 17.90 13.65
N ARG A 236 -13.72 16.99 14.58
CA ARG A 236 -15.00 16.28 14.62
C ARG A 236 -16.17 17.24 14.92
N SER A 237 -15.99 18.17 15.85
CA SER A 237 -17.03 19.16 16.19
C SER A 237 -17.36 20.12 15.03
N GLU A 238 -16.35 20.43 14.19
CA GLU A 238 -16.53 21.25 12.99
C GLU A 238 -17.21 20.51 11.83
N ILE A 239 -17.27 19.17 11.86
CA ILE A 239 -17.90 18.38 10.80
C ILE A 239 -19.41 18.33 11.04
N HIS A 240 -20.16 19.13 10.29
CA HIS A 240 -21.62 19.12 10.37
C HIS A 240 -22.21 17.85 9.73
N PHE A 241 -23.34 17.40 10.25
CA PHE A 241 -24.06 16.23 9.73
C PHE A 241 -24.33 16.32 8.24
N ASN A 242 -24.81 17.48 7.76
CA ASN A 242 -25.09 17.71 6.34
C ASN A 242 -23.85 17.50 5.46
N GLU A 243 -22.69 17.97 5.91
CA GLU A 243 -21.44 17.81 5.19
C GLU A 243 -21.06 16.33 5.04
N SER A 244 -21.17 15.58 6.11
CA SER A 244 -20.91 14.14 6.15
C SER A 244 -21.90 13.35 5.29
N PHE A 245 -23.17 13.70 5.37
CA PHE A 245 -24.25 13.07 4.61
C PHE A 245 -24.08 13.25 3.10
N TRP A 246 -23.81 14.47 2.63
CA TRP A 246 -23.63 14.72 1.19
C TRP A 246 -22.40 14.03 0.63
N ARG A 247 -21.28 13.90 1.39
CA ARG A 247 -20.12 13.12 0.96
C ARG A 247 -20.42 11.62 0.90
N TRP A 248 -21.08 11.11 1.93
CA TRP A 248 -21.51 9.72 1.93
C TRP A 248 -22.45 9.42 0.75
N LEU A 249 -23.38 10.30 0.43
CA LEU A 249 -24.24 10.16 -0.73
C LEU A 249 -23.44 10.24 -2.04
N ALA A 250 -22.51 11.16 -2.15
CA ALA A 250 -21.62 11.29 -3.31
C ALA A 250 -20.80 9.99 -3.53
N ILE A 251 -20.29 9.36 -2.46
CA ILE A 251 -19.59 8.09 -2.54
C ILE A 251 -20.50 7.01 -3.13
N ARG A 252 -21.78 7.03 -2.87
CA ARG A 252 -22.74 6.04 -3.36
C ARG A 252 -23.22 6.27 -4.80
N VAL A 253 -23.35 7.52 -5.20
CA VAL A 253 -24.00 7.91 -6.46
C VAL A 253 -22.98 8.19 -7.56
N LEU A 254 -21.88 8.89 -7.26
CA LEU A 254 -20.93 9.32 -8.27
C LEU A 254 -20.18 8.12 -8.89
N PRO A 255 -19.94 8.13 -10.20
CA PRO A 255 -19.01 7.19 -10.84
C PRO A 255 -17.61 7.24 -10.18
N THR A 256 -16.93 6.10 -10.08
CA THR A 256 -15.65 6.00 -9.38
C THR A 256 -14.59 6.98 -9.93
N ARG A 257 -14.58 7.22 -11.24
CA ARG A 257 -13.63 8.18 -11.86
C ARG A 257 -13.87 9.61 -11.38
N ILE A 258 -15.13 10.02 -11.26
CA ILE A 258 -15.50 11.35 -10.76
C ILE A 258 -15.19 11.45 -9.27
N LEU A 259 -15.56 10.43 -8.50
CA LEU A 259 -15.28 10.38 -7.07
C LEU A 259 -13.78 10.55 -6.78
N LYS A 260 -12.90 9.80 -7.48
CA LYS A 260 -11.45 9.95 -7.37
C LYS A 260 -10.99 11.38 -7.63
N ARG A 261 -11.49 12.01 -8.69
CA ARG A 261 -11.12 13.39 -9.06
C ARG A 261 -11.54 14.42 -8.02
N VAL A 262 -12.67 14.20 -7.33
CA VAL A 262 -13.24 15.16 -6.37
C VAL A 262 -12.67 14.99 -4.96
N CYS A 263 -12.43 13.76 -4.51
CA CYS A 263 -11.99 13.51 -3.12
C CYS A 263 -10.50 13.22 -2.97
N ASN A 264 -9.79 12.87 -4.05
CA ASN A 264 -8.36 12.54 -4.01
C ASN A 264 -7.53 13.67 -4.64
N HIS A 265 -6.50 14.11 -3.93
CA HIS A 265 -5.54 15.11 -4.37
C HIS A 265 -4.14 14.53 -4.60
N THR A 266 -4.01 13.22 -4.50
CA THR A 266 -2.79 12.47 -4.81
C THR A 266 -2.94 11.82 -6.19
N HIS A 267 -2.12 12.22 -7.14
CA HIS A 267 -2.22 11.75 -8.52
C HIS A 267 -0.96 11.01 -9.01
N ASP A 268 0.17 11.20 -8.32
CA ASP A 268 1.43 10.56 -8.66
C ASP A 268 1.74 9.41 -7.68
N SER A 269 1.93 8.20 -8.22
CA SER A 269 2.30 7.03 -7.42
C SER A 269 3.73 7.09 -6.87
N GLN A 270 4.59 7.92 -7.45
CA GLN A 270 5.96 8.15 -6.97
C GLN A 270 6.03 9.18 -5.85
N GLN A 271 4.96 9.95 -5.62
CA GLN A 271 4.90 10.87 -4.50
C GLN A 271 5.09 10.14 -3.18
N THR A 272 5.87 10.74 -2.26
CA THR A 272 6.04 10.20 -0.90
C THR A 272 4.71 10.16 -0.18
N ALA A 273 4.29 8.96 0.21
CA ALA A 273 3.07 8.72 0.98
C ALA A 273 3.32 8.79 2.49
N ALA A 274 4.44 8.23 2.93
CA ALA A 274 4.78 8.18 4.35
C ALA A 274 6.29 8.29 4.58
N ILE A 275 6.66 8.87 5.72
CA ILE A 275 8.03 8.83 6.26
C ILE A 275 7.97 8.03 7.56
N LEU A 276 8.73 6.93 7.61
CA LEU A 276 8.85 6.07 8.79
C LEU A 276 10.22 6.22 9.40
N PHE A 277 10.25 6.55 10.70
CA PHE A 277 11.50 6.66 11.44
C PHE A 277 11.86 5.33 12.10
N SER A 278 13.06 4.83 11.80
CA SER A 278 13.65 3.67 12.48
C SER A 278 14.47 4.12 13.67
N SER A 279 14.56 3.27 14.70
CA SER A 279 15.55 3.42 15.77
C SER A 279 16.93 3.16 15.16
N GLY A 280 17.65 4.22 14.77
CA GLY A 280 19.00 4.10 14.22
C GLY A 280 19.94 3.40 15.21
N SER A 281 20.78 2.49 14.73
CA SER A 281 21.82 1.80 15.52
C SER A 281 22.84 2.77 16.14
N GLU A 282 22.91 3.99 15.63
CA GLU A 282 23.84 5.06 16.04
C GLU A 282 23.18 6.21 16.82
N GLY A 283 21.96 5.99 17.34
CA GLY A 283 21.27 6.93 18.25
C GLY A 283 20.34 7.96 17.60
N LEU A 284 20.55 8.37 16.35
CA LEU A 284 19.63 9.27 15.65
C LEU A 284 18.66 8.48 14.76
N PRO A 285 17.36 8.81 14.76
CA PRO A 285 16.40 8.13 13.92
C PRO A 285 16.67 8.43 12.43
N LYS A 286 16.56 7.39 11.59
CA LYS A 286 16.65 7.52 10.14
C LYS A 286 15.25 7.52 9.53
N GLY A 287 14.91 8.56 8.79
CA GLY A 287 13.63 8.68 8.09
C GLY A 287 13.65 7.94 6.74
N VAL A 288 12.83 6.90 6.61
CA VAL A 288 12.65 6.16 5.36
C VAL A 288 11.44 6.72 4.64
N MET A 289 11.65 7.30 3.46
CA MET A 289 10.59 7.83 2.61
C MET A 289 10.01 6.71 1.76
N LEU A 290 8.71 6.47 1.88
CA LEU A 290 7.98 5.47 1.12
C LEU A 290 6.98 6.15 0.19
N SER A 291 7.10 5.89 -1.12
CA SER A 291 6.12 6.36 -2.09
C SER A 291 4.83 5.54 -2.01
N HIS A 292 3.74 6.05 -2.60
CA HIS A 292 2.51 5.28 -2.80
C HIS A 292 2.80 3.96 -3.52
N GLN A 293 3.68 3.99 -4.52
CA GLN A 293 4.09 2.82 -5.28
C GLN A 293 4.81 1.78 -4.41
N ASN A 294 5.74 2.19 -3.54
CA ASN A 294 6.45 1.27 -2.64
C ASN A 294 5.48 0.53 -1.72
N ILE A 295 4.53 1.27 -1.12
CA ILE A 295 3.55 0.67 -0.21
C ILE A 295 2.57 -0.24 -0.99
N MET A 296 2.11 0.18 -2.17
CA MET A 296 1.23 -0.63 -3.01
C MET A 296 1.91 -1.91 -3.51
N ALA A 297 3.20 -1.84 -3.87
CA ALA A 297 3.99 -3.01 -4.26
C ALA A 297 4.06 -4.02 -3.10
N ASN A 298 4.33 -3.55 -1.89
CA ASN A 298 4.38 -4.40 -0.69
C ASN A 298 3.01 -5.02 -0.39
N LEU A 299 1.94 -4.23 -0.40
CA LEU A 299 0.57 -4.73 -0.23
C LEU A 299 0.22 -5.80 -1.26
N LYS A 300 0.66 -5.62 -2.51
CA LYS A 300 0.43 -6.60 -3.56
C LYS A 300 1.20 -7.89 -3.31
N GLN A 301 2.47 -7.81 -2.89
CA GLN A 301 3.27 -8.98 -2.53
C GLN A 301 2.64 -9.74 -1.36
N ILE A 302 2.26 -9.03 -0.29
CA ILE A 302 1.59 -9.63 0.87
C ILE A 302 0.29 -10.32 0.44
N SER A 303 -0.55 -9.67 -0.36
CA SER A 303 -1.80 -10.25 -0.85
C SER A 303 -1.60 -11.49 -1.72
N ASP A 304 -0.43 -11.66 -2.32
CA ASP A 304 -0.09 -12.84 -3.11
C ASP A 304 0.30 -14.04 -2.25
N VAL A 305 0.78 -13.80 -1.02
CA VAL A 305 1.23 -14.81 -0.06
C VAL A 305 0.17 -15.09 1.01
N VAL A 306 -0.40 -14.03 1.58
CA VAL A 306 -1.40 -14.12 2.66
C VAL A 306 -2.78 -14.26 2.04
N ASN A 307 -3.44 -15.38 2.30
CA ASN A 307 -4.83 -15.62 1.92
C ASN A 307 -5.76 -14.84 2.86
N THR A 308 -5.78 -13.50 2.75
CA THR A 308 -6.73 -12.67 3.47
C THR A 308 -8.15 -12.99 3.03
N GLN A 309 -9.03 -13.19 4.00
CA GLN A 309 -10.46 -13.41 3.75
C GLN A 309 -11.21 -12.11 3.99
N GLU A 310 -12.39 -12.01 3.39
CA GLU A 310 -13.29 -10.90 3.65
C GLU A 310 -13.75 -10.78 5.11
N GLN A 311 -13.59 -11.83 5.90
CA GLN A 311 -14.01 -11.92 7.32
C GLN A 311 -12.84 -11.66 8.28
N ASP A 312 -11.61 -11.55 7.77
CA ASP A 312 -10.45 -11.31 8.62
C ASP A 312 -10.53 -9.90 9.22
N VAL A 313 -10.34 -9.83 10.52
CA VAL A 313 -10.20 -8.59 11.29
C VAL A 313 -8.74 -8.50 11.74
N LEU A 314 -8.09 -7.39 11.43
CA LEU A 314 -6.70 -7.10 11.82
C LEU A 314 -6.68 -6.16 13.02
#